data_44f308f0925927280f630fecef493928
#
_entry.id   44f308f0925927280f630fecef493928
#
_cell.length_a   1.000
_cell.length_b   1.000
_cell.length_c   1.000
_cell.angle_alpha   90.00
_cell.angle_beta   90.00
_cell.angle_gamma   90.00
#
_symmetry.space_group_name_H-M   'P 1'
#
loop_
_entity.id
_entity.type
_entity.pdbx_description
1 polymer ?
#
loop_
_entity_poly.entity_id
_entity_poly.type
_entity_poly.pdbx_seq_one_letter_code
_entity_poly.pdbx_strand_id
1 'polypeptide(L)'
;MTITFLGTAAANAFPEAFCKCRNCIQARILGGPSLRKRSAALINNDLLIDLGPDIMAASQMQGCPLDDVRYCLQTHPHADHLDLSHLLSRSPSYGVVGAPILDFYASRETLELAAETFERDLAGYSLLSSEAEKHLNLKIHQIQPLESFTVGPYSVMAFPANHAPGMGAMLYAIEAAGCSVFYGTDTAPLFDQTWQTFRQQKMRFDVVILDHTYGPEQPGTDHLSAHQVIEHANRMRSEGLVGSHARVFATHIAHEGNPAHPDLAEFAKQHGYQVAYDGLVLKV
;
A
#
# COMPACT_ATOMS: atom_id res chain seq x y z
N MET A 1 -3.28 -0.73 17.40
CA MET A 1 -3.55 -0.72 15.93
C MET A 1 -3.31 -2.11 15.36
N THR A 2 -4.08 -2.55 14.38
CA THR A 2 -3.88 -3.82 13.66
C THR A 2 -3.66 -3.52 12.19
N ILE A 3 -2.69 -4.19 11.55
CA ILE A 3 -2.43 -4.07 10.11
C ILE A 3 -2.55 -5.46 9.51
N THR A 4 -3.44 -5.63 8.53
CA THR A 4 -3.60 -6.85 7.75
C THR A 4 -3.10 -6.61 6.33
N PHE A 5 -2.11 -7.37 5.87
CA PHE A 5 -1.64 -7.32 4.50
C PHE A 5 -2.58 -8.13 3.61
N LEU A 6 -3.36 -7.44 2.78
CA LEU A 6 -4.28 -8.07 1.83
C LEU A 6 -3.53 -8.61 0.62
N GLY A 7 -2.52 -7.88 0.17
CA GLY A 7 -1.60 -8.27 -0.89
C GLY A 7 -0.22 -7.66 -0.65
N THR A 8 0.83 -8.34 -1.12
CA THR A 8 2.23 -7.99 -0.84
C THR A 8 3.14 -8.06 -2.06
N ALA A 9 2.59 -8.26 -3.26
CA ALA A 9 3.34 -8.22 -4.51
C ALA A 9 3.28 -6.87 -5.20
N ALA A 10 4.20 -6.67 -6.12
CA ALA A 10 4.20 -5.61 -7.13
C ALA A 10 3.17 -5.88 -8.24
N ALA A 11 3.15 -5.04 -9.28
CA ALA A 11 2.16 -4.98 -10.35
C ALA A 11 1.80 -6.33 -10.99
N ASN A 12 2.76 -7.21 -11.16
CA ASN A 12 2.57 -8.51 -11.84
C ASN A 12 2.09 -9.63 -10.92
N ALA A 13 1.84 -9.36 -9.64
CA ALA A 13 1.70 -10.38 -8.60
C ALA A 13 2.96 -11.28 -8.48
N PHE A 14 3.00 -12.21 -7.53
CA PHE A 14 4.10 -13.16 -7.42
C PHE A 14 3.58 -14.53 -6.96
N PRO A 15 3.82 -15.60 -7.71
CA PRO A 15 4.52 -15.67 -9.01
C PRO A 15 3.75 -14.98 -10.14
N GLU A 16 4.46 -14.33 -11.04
CA GLU A 16 3.89 -13.74 -12.24
C GLU A 16 3.33 -14.84 -13.16
N ALA A 17 2.07 -14.67 -13.63
CA ALA A 17 1.28 -15.72 -14.26
C ALA A 17 1.92 -16.27 -15.55
N PHE A 18 2.54 -15.41 -16.35
CA PHE A 18 3.13 -15.76 -17.63
C PHE A 18 4.64 -16.07 -17.55
N CYS A 19 5.25 -15.98 -16.35
CA CYS A 19 6.68 -16.10 -16.15
C CYS A 19 7.10 -17.53 -15.80
N LYS A 20 8.20 -18.00 -16.43
CA LYS A 20 8.84 -19.29 -16.17
C LYS A 20 10.22 -19.15 -15.52
N CYS A 21 10.54 -18.00 -14.92
CA CYS A 21 11.80 -17.85 -14.21
C CYS A 21 11.86 -18.77 -12.99
N ARG A 22 13.07 -19.01 -12.50
CA ARG A 22 13.33 -19.87 -11.33
C ARG A 22 12.46 -19.46 -10.13
N ASN A 23 12.39 -18.18 -9.83
CA ASN A 23 11.65 -17.64 -8.68
C ASN A 23 10.14 -17.92 -8.77
N CYS A 24 9.54 -17.67 -9.95
CA CYS A 24 8.13 -17.97 -10.19
C CYS A 24 7.81 -19.46 -10.14
N ILE A 25 8.68 -20.32 -10.68
CA ILE A 25 8.52 -21.78 -10.62
C ILE A 25 8.57 -22.24 -9.17
N GLN A 26 9.57 -21.79 -8.41
CA GLN A 26 9.75 -22.17 -7.02
C GLN A 26 8.58 -21.68 -6.14
N ALA A 27 8.11 -20.44 -6.34
CA ALA A 27 6.96 -19.89 -5.62
C ALA A 27 5.69 -20.71 -5.85
N ARG A 28 5.43 -21.18 -7.10
CA ARG A 28 4.28 -22.07 -7.39
C ARG A 28 4.38 -23.43 -6.69
N ILE A 29 5.59 -23.98 -6.61
CA ILE A 29 5.82 -25.27 -5.91
C ILE A 29 5.59 -25.14 -4.41
N LEU A 30 6.11 -24.06 -3.80
CA LEU A 30 6.04 -23.85 -2.35
C LEU A 30 4.66 -23.42 -1.88
N GLY A 31 3.95 -22.60 -2.67
CA GLY A 31 2.65 -22.08 -2.26
C GLY A 31 2.71 -21.20 -1.00
N GLY A 32 1.59 -21.07 -0.30
CA GLY A 32 1.49 -20.31 0.96
C GLY A 32 2.01 -18.88 0.85
N PRO A 33 2.90 -18.43 1.76
CA PRO A 33 3.45 -17.07 1.75
C PRO A 33 4.22 -16.68 0.48
N SER A 34 4.55 -17.66 -0.39
CA SER A 34 5.18 -17.39 -1.68
C SER A 34 4.18 -17.00 -2.77
N LEU A 35 2.87 -17.10 -2.52
CA LEU A 35 1.81 -16.66 -3.42
C LEU A 35 1.30 -15.30 -2.95
N ARG A 36 1.51 -14.26 -3.74
CA ARG A 36 1.25 -12.87 -3.37
C ARG A 36 0.36 -12.18 -4.37
N LYS A 37 -0.68 -11.55 -3.90
CA LYS A 37 -1.52 -10.62 -4.64
C LYS A 37 -0.90 -9.23 -4.67
N ARG A 38 -1.35 -8.38 -5.57
CA ARG A 38 -0.92 -6.98 -5.68
C ARG A 38 -1.19 -6.22 -4.38
N SER A 39 -0.34 -5.23 -4.11
CA SER A 39 -0.20 -4.59 -2.81
C SER A 39 -1.48 -3.88 -2.36
N ALA A 40 -1.93 -4.22 -1.16
CA ALA A 40 -2.98 -3.51 -0.42
C ALA A 40 -2.89 -3.88 1.06
N ALA A 41 -3.34 -2.99 1.94
CA ALA A 41 -3.36 -3.23 3.37
C ALA A 41 -4.65 -2.71 4.02
N LEU A 42 -5.11 -3.39 5.08
CA LEU A 42 -6.22 -2.96 5.91
C LEU A 42 -5.69 -2.62 7.31
N ILE A 43 -5.94 -1.41 7.76
CA ILE A 43 -5.63 -0.95 9.12
C ILE A 43 -6.91 -1.01 9.94
N ASN A 44 -6.84 -1.67 11.09
CA ASN A 44 -8.00 -2.09 11.87
C ASN A 44 -8.99 -2.83 10.95
N ASN A 45 -10.26 -2.40 10.89
CA ASN A 45 -11.24 -2.97 9.98
C ASN A 45 -11.87 -1.88 9.09
N ASP A 46 -11.40 -0.63 9.18
CA ASP A 46 -12.09 0.52 8.63
C ASP A 46 -11.26 1.41 7.69
N LEU A 47 -9.92 1.28 7.69
CA LEU A 47 -9.03 2.06 6.83
C LEU A 47 -8.29 1.14 5.85
N LEU A 48 -8.64 1.24 4.57
CA LEU A 48 -7.97 0.55 3.47
C LEU A 48 -6.85 1.43 2.90
N ILE A 49 -5.70 0.85 2.61
CA ILE A 49 -4.66 1.46 1.79
C ILE A 49 -4.66 0.74 0.45
N ASP A 50 -4.95 1.48 -0.60
CA ASP A 50 -5.14 1.08 -1.99
C ASP A 50 -6.39 0.23 -2.27
N LEU A 51 -7.18 0.68 -3.23
CA LEU A 51 -8.36 0.00 -3.76
C LEU A 51 -7.95 -0.88 -4.97
N GLY A 52 -6.94 -1.73 -4.76
CA GLY A 52 -6.33 -2.54 -5.81
C GLY A 52 -7.21 -3.69 -6.31
N PRO A 53 -6.89 -4.26 -7.47
CA PRO A 53 -7.76 -5.22 -8.16
C PRO A 53 -7.94 -6.55 -7.42
N ASP A 54 -7.04 -6.91 -6.51
CA ASP A 54 -7.05 -8.19 -5.82
C ASP A 54 -7.76 -8.17 -4.46
N ILE A 55 -8.29 -7.02 -4.00
CA ILE A 55 -8.86 -6.88 -2.65
C ILE A 55 -10.05 -7.80 -2.39
N MET A 56 -10.91 -8.05 -3.39
CA MET A 56 -12.04 -8.98 -3.24
C MET A 56 -11.55 -10.41 -3.05
N ALA A 57 -10.59 -10.85 -3.87
CA ALA A 57 -10.01 -12.17 -3.74
C ALA A 57 -9.24 -12.31 -2.40
N ALA A 58 -8.53 -11.28 -1.98
CA ALA A 58 -7.83 -11.24 -0.70
C ALA A 58 -8.82 -11.36 0.47
N SER A 59 -9.88 -10.57 0.48
CA SER A 59 -10.94 -10.60 1.48
C SER A 59 -11.53 -12.02 1.63
N GLN A 60 -11.91 -12.65 0.52
CA GLN A 60 -12.49 -14.00 0.51
C GLN A 60 -11.51 -15.07 1.00
N MET A 61 -10.28 -15.05 0.47
CA MET A 61 -9.28 -16.08 0.77
C MET A 61 -8.72 -15.99 2.20
N GLN A 62 -8.68 -14.78 2.76
CA GLN A 62 -8.15 -14.53 4.10
C GLN A 62 -9.25 -14.47 5.17
N GLY A 63 -10.53 -14.52 4.78
CA GLY A 63 -11.65 -14.37 5.71
C GLY A 63 -11.66 -12.99 6.39
N CYS A 64 -11.26 -11.95 5.65
CA CYS A 64 -11.15 -10.58 6.13
C CYS A 64 -12.22 -9.72 5.44
N PRO A 65 -13.41 -9.52 6.04
CA PRO A 65 -14.48 -8.74 5.43
C PRO A 65 -14.07 -7.27 5.29
N LEU A 66 -14.58 -6.61 4.24
CA LEU A 66 -14.36 -5.19 3.95
C LEU A 66 -15.64 -4.36 4.11
N ASP A 67 -16.66 -4.93 4.74
CA ASP A 67 -17.99 -4.33 4.91
C ASP A 67 -18.01 -3.15 5.90
N ASP A 68 -17.02 -3.07 6.78
CA ASP A 68 -16.83 -1.94 7.72
C ASP A 68 -15.87 -0.87 7.20
N VAL A 69 -15.29 -1.00 6.00
CA VAL A 69 -14.34 -0.04 5.44
C VAL A 69 -15.03 1.30 5.16
N ARG A 70 -14.58 2.34 5.86
CA ARG A 70 -15.07 3.71 5.80
C ARG A 70 -14.10 4.67 5.14
N TYR A 71 -12.81 4.32 5.16
CA TYR A 71 -11.74 5.20 4.72
C TYR A 71 -10.84 4.47 3.73
N CYS A 72 -10.41 5.16 2.68
CA CYS A 72 -9.42 4.67 1.74
C CYS A 72 -8.34 5.73 1.53
N LEU A 73 -7.10 5.40 1.82
CA LEU A 73 -5.93 6.16 1.43
C LEU A 73 -5.39 5.55 0.12
N GLN A 74 -5.55 6.26 -0.98
CA GLN A 74 -5.04 5.83 -2.28
C GLN A 74 -3.63 6.36 -2.47
N THR A 75 -2.67 5.47 -2.75
CA THR A 75 -1.28 5.87 -2.98
C THR A 75 -1.10 6.54 -4.33
N HIS A 76 -1.58 5.91 -5.40
CA HIS A 76 -1.48 6.42 -6.77
C HIS A 76 -2.41 5.63 -7.73
N PRO A 77 -2.56 6.05 -9.01
CA PRO A 77 -3.59 5.49 -9.90
C PRO A 77 -3.12 4.31 -10.77
N HIS A 78 -1.96 3.68 -10.52
CA HIS A 78 -1.57 2.49 -11.27
C HIS A 78 -2.58 1.35 -11.07
N ALA A 79 -2.75 0.52 -12.10
CA ALA A 79 -3.77 -0.52 -12.15
C ALA A 79 -3.59 -1.65 -11.11
N ASP A 80 -2.45 -1.77 -10.51
CA ASP A 80 -2.19 -2.69 -9.39
C ASP A 80 -2.59 -2.11 -8.03
N HIS A 81 -2.77 -0.79 -7.94
CA HIS A 81 -3.18 -0.08 -6.74
C HIS A 81 -4.61 0.45 -6.81
N LEU A 82 -5.15 0.71 -7.99
CA LEU A 82 -6.50 1.27 -8.16
C LEU A 82 -7.30 0.52 -9.22
N ASP A 83 -8.34 -0.17 -8.78
CA ASP A 83 -9.39 -0.70 -9.65
C ASP A 83 -10.71 0.00 -9.33
N LEU A 84 -11.06 0.95 -10.18
CA LEU A 84 -12.26 1.77 -10.04
C LEU A 84 -13.57 0.99 -10.13
N SER A 85 -13.55 -0.25 -10.66
CA SER A 85 -14.72 -1.12 -10.70
C SER A 85 -15.23 -1.49 -9.30
N HIS A 86 -14.35 -1.45 -8.29
CA HIS A 86 -14.73 -1.67 -6.90
C HIS A 86 -15.64 -0.57 -6.35
N LEU A 87 -15.52 0.66 -6.84
CA LEU A 87 -16.42 1.76 -6.46
C LEU A 87 -17.85 1.48 -6.95
N LEU A 88 -17.99 0.92 -8.16
CA LEU A 88 -19.30 0.48 -8.68
C LEU A 88 -19.83 -0.72 -7.89
N SER A 89 -19.01 -1.76 -7.72
CA SER A 89 -19.45 -3.03 -7.12
C SER A 89 -19.90 -2.88 -5.67
N ARG A 90 -19.37 -1.89 -4.91
CA ARG A 90 -19.81 -1.59 -3.54
C ARG A 90 -21.04 -0.69 -3.45
N SER A 91 -21.52 -0.21 -4.58
CA SER A 91 -22.67 0.70 -4.67
C SER A 91 -23.98 -0.03 -4.33
N PRO A 92 -24.97 0.64 -3.71
CA PRO A 92 -26.31 0.12 -3.54
C PRO A 92 -26.98 -0.29 -4.85
N SER A 93 -26.60 0.32 -5.98
CA SER A 93 -27.10 -0.03 -7.33
C SER A 93 -26.74 -1.46 -7.74
N TYR A 94 -25.69 -2.03 -7.16
CA TYR A 94 -25.27 -3.42 -7.35
C TYR A 94 -25.80 -4.37 -6.25
N GLY A 95 -26.78 -3.91 -5.46
CA GLY A 95 -27.45 -4.73 -4.45
C GLY A 95 -26.68 -4.82 -3.12
N VAL A 96 -25.66 -4.01 -2.93
CA VAL A 96 -24.91 -3.96 -1.65
C VAL A 96 -25.78 -3.28 -0.59
N VAL A 97 -25.87 -3.92 0.58
CA VAL A 97 -26.66 -3.44 1.72
C VAL A 97 -25.75 -3.13 2.89
N GLY A 98 -25.89 -1.92 3.46
CA GLY A 98 -25.25 -1.53 4.70
C GLY A 98 -23.79 -1.08 4.57
N ALA A 99 -23.22 -1.01 3.37
CA ALA A 99 -21.88 -0.45 3.20
C ALA A 99 -21.84 1.00 3.67
N PRO A 100 -20.88 1.38 4.50
CA PRO A 100 -20.74 2.77 4.94
C PRO A 100 -20.36 3.69 3.77
N ILE A 101 -20.52 5.00 3.95
CA ILE A 101 -19.93 5.99 3.03
C ILE A 101 -18.42 5.77 3.05
N LEU A 102 -17.81 5.74 1.86
CA LEU A 102 -16.36 5.65 1.70
C LEU A 102 -15.79 7.06 1.55
N ASP A 103 -15.06 7.51 2.55
CA ASP A 103 -14.21 8.69 2.44
C ASP A 103 -12.90 8.29 1.72
N PHE A 104 -12.74 8.74 0.47
CA PHE A 104 -11.64 8.37 -0.42
C PHE A 104 -10.66 9.52 -0.55
N TYR A 105 -9.43 9.30 -0.10
CA TYR A 105 -8.36 10.29 -0.02
C TYR A 105 -7.29 10.00 -1.05
N ALA A 106 -6.98 10.97 -1.92
CA ALA A 106 -5.91 10.84 -2.91
C ALA A 106 -5.34 12.21 -3.29
N SER A 107 -4.18 12.21 -3.97
CA SER A 107 -3.63 13.41 -4.57
C SER A 107 -4.56 13.94 -5.68
N ARG A 108 -4.39 15.22 -6.02
CA ARG A 108 -5.10 15.83 -7.13
C ARG A 108 -4.89 15.07 -8.44
N GLU A 109 -3.64 14.75 -8.75
CA GLU A 109 -3.25 14.07 -9.99
C GLU A 109 -3.86 12.67 -10.08
N THR A 110 -3.83 11.93 -8.97
CA THR A 110 -4.52 10.62 -8.88
C THR A 110 -6.01 10.76 -9.11
N LEU A 111 -6.67 11.76 -8.51
CA LEU A 111 -8.11 11.98 -8.65
C LEU A 111 -8.50 12.37 -10.09
N GLU A 112 -7.72 13.24 -10.74
CA GLU A 112 -7.94 13.65 -12.12
C GLU A 112 -7.85 12.45 -13.08
N LEU A 113 -6.78 11.63 -12.98
CA LEU A 113 -6.61 10.42 -13.79
C LEU A 113 -7.68 9.37 -13.51
N ALA A 114 -8.06 9.18 -12.24
CA ALA A 114 -9.14 8.29 -11.86
C ALA A 114 -10.48 8.75 -12.42
N ALA A 115 -10.77 10.05 -12.40
CA ALA A 115 -12.00 10.61 -12.93
C ALA A 115 -12.13 10.43 -14.45
N GLU A 116 -11.05 10.69 -15.20
CA GLU A 116 -11.01 10.47 -16.64
C GLU A 116 -11.26 8.99 -16.99
N THR A 117 -10.61 8.07 -16.28
CA THR A 117 -10.76 6.64 -16.50
C THR A 117 -12.17 6.17 -16.14
N PHE A 118 -12.70 6.63 -15.01
CA PHE A 118 -14.05 6.26 -14.54
C PHE A 118 -15.14 6.72 -15.49
N GLU A 119 -15.05 7.96 -15.97
CA GLU A 119 -16.01 8.54 -16.92
C GLU A 119 -15.98 7.80 -18.26
N ARG A 120 -14.77 7.58 -18.81
CA ARG A 120 -14.61 6.97 -20.13
C ARG A 120 -15.00 5.49 -20.16
N ASP A 121 -14.57 4.72 -19.14
CA ASP A 121 -14.56 3.25 -19.22
C ASP A 121 -15.65 2.58 -18.38
N LEU A 122 -16.24 3.28 -17.39
CA LEU A 122 -17.11 2.63 -16.41
C LEU A 122 -18.52 3.23 -16.30
N ALA A 123 -18.63 4.53 -16.13
CA ALA A 123 -19.90 5.11 -15.66
C ALA A 123 -20.53 6.15 -16.61
N GLY A 124 -19.76 6.76 -17.50
CA GLY A 124 -20.23 7.85 -18.37
C GLY A 124 -20.51 9.17 -17.65
N TYR A 125 -20.11 9.28 -16.37
CA TYR A 125 -20.09 10.51 -15.59
C TYR A 125 -18.79 10.60 -14.77
N SER A 126 -18.36 11.82 -14.47
CA SER A 126 -17.10 12.03 -13.75
C SER A 126 -17.19 11.54 -12.31
N LEU A 127 -16.14 10.85 -11.86
CA LEU A 127 -15.97 10.44 -10.44
C LEU A 127 -16.02 11.62 -9.47
N LEU A 128 -15.62 12.82 -9.92
CA LEU A 128 -15.60 14.05 -9.12
C LEU A 128 -16.95 14.79 -9.13
N SER A 129 -17.99 14.22 -9.71
CA SER A 129 -19.30 14.82 -9.73
C SER A 129 -20.10 14.52 -8.45
N SER A 130 -21.03 15.41 -8.10
CA SER A 130 -21.99 15.16 -7.02
C SER A 130 -22.90 13.95 -7.29
N GLU A 131 -23.05 13.57 -8.55
CA GLU A 131 -23.78 12.37 -8.96
C GLU A 131 -23.00 11.11 -8.56
N ALA A 132 -21.67 11.08 -8.76
CA ALA A 132 -20.81 9.99 -8.33
C ALA A 132 -20.87 9.80 -6.81
N GLU A 133 -20.73 10.87 -6.03
CA GLU A 133 -20.80 10.81 -4.55
C GLU A 133 -22.11 10.13 -4.09
N LYS A 134 -23.22 10.52 -4.67
CA LYS A 134 -24.52 9.98 -4.31
C LYS A 134 -24.71 8.53 -4.74
N HIS A 135 -24.35 8.18 -5.98
CA HIS A 135 -24.57 6.84 -6.52
C HIS A 135 -23.60 5.81 -5.98
N LEU A 136 -22.36 6.20 -5.70
CA LEU A 136 -21.32 5.29 -5.23
C LEU A 136 -21.21 5.23 -3.70
N ASN A 137 -22.00 6.00 -2.97
CA ASN A 137 -21.88 6.16 -1.52
C ASN A 137 -20.43 6.53 -1.14
N LEU A 138 -19.93 7.60 -1.77
CA LEU A 138 -18.54 8.03 -1.77
C LEU A 138 -18.43 9.50 -1.36
N LYS A 139 -17.34 9.86 -0.68
CA LYS A 139 -16.87 11.23 -0.53
C LYS A 139 -15.43 11.32 -0.94
N ILE A 140 -15.09 12.30 -1.77
CA ILE A 140 -13.73 12.48 -2.27
C ILE A 140 -13.03 13.59 -1.50
N HIS A 141 -11.80 13.30 -1.07
CA HIS A 141 -10.95 14.21 -0.34
C HIS A 141 -9.61 14.34 -1.08
N GLN A 142 -9.36 15.52 -1.63
CA GLN A 142 -8.05 15.83 -2.17
C GLN A 142 -7.08 16.11 -1.04
N ILE A 143 -5.92 15.47 -1.08
CA ILE A 143 -4.83 15.67 -0.12
C ILE A 143 -3.59 16.24 -0.80
N GLN A 144 -2.74 16.88 -0.01
CA GLN A 144 -1.47 17.46 -0.45
C GLN A 144 -0.30 16.78 0.28
N PRO A 145 0.86 16.62 -0.38
CA PRO A 145 2.04 16.10 0.28
C PRO A 145 2.52 17.07 1.37
N LEU A 146 3.06 16.50 2.46
CA LEU A 146 3.62 17.19 3.62
C LEU A 146 2.60 17.96 4.46
N GLU A 147 1.32 17.75 4.23
CA GLU A 147 0.24 18.24 5.08
C GLU A 147 -0.31 17.12 5.95
N SER A 148 -0.63 17.46 7.20
CA SER A 148 -1.32 16.56 8.12
C SER A 148 -2.82 16.75 8.00
N PHE A 149 -3.57 15.65 7.99
CA PHE A 149 -5.02 15.64 7.94
C PHE A 149 -5.58 14.51 8.82
N THR A 150 -6.89 14.59 9.11
CA THR A 150 -7.57 13.59 9.93
C THR A 150 -8.42 12.68 9.06
N VAL A 151 -8.32 11.38 9.29
CA VAL A 151 -9.10 10.33 8.65
C VAL A 151 -9.80 9.52 9.74
N GLY A 152 -11.04 9.86 10.07
CA GLY A 152 -11.73 9.27 11.20
C GLY A 152 -10.91 9.36 12.51
N PRO A 153 -10.51 8.23 13.12
CA PRO A 153 -9.70 8.24 14.35
C PRO A 153 -8.19 8.37 14.07
N TYR A 154 -7.77 8.48 12.80
CA TYR A 154 -6.37 8.50 12.39
C TYR A 154 -5.88 9.92 12.15
N SER A 155 -4.68 10.24 12.65
CA SER A 155 -3.88 11.37 12.20
C SER A 155 -2.96 10.88 11.08
N VAL A 156 -3.02 11.51 9.91
CA VAL A 156 -2.28 11.07 8.72
C VAL A 156 -1.44 12.23 8.18
N MET A 157 -0.21 11.94 7.78
CA MET A 157 0.60 12.83 6.96
C MET A 157 0.98 12.10 5.67
N ALA A 158 0.71 12.73 4.53
CA ALA A 158 1.14 12.22 3.23
C ALA A 158 2.54 12.72 2.88
N PHE A 159 3.32 11.89 2.19
CA PHE A 159 4.65 12.23 1.67
C PHE A 159 4.71 11.94 0.17
N PRO A 160 5.46 12.72 -0.62
CA PRO A 160 5.63 12.39 -2.02
C PRO A 160 6.43 11.10 -2.17
N ALA A 161 5.94 10.16 -2.96
CA ALA A 161 6.70 8.99 -3.38
C ALA A 161 7.65 9.36 -4.52
N ASN A 162 8.83 8.76 -4.54
CA ASN A 162 9.77 8.84 -5.67
C ASN A 162 9.37 7.78 -6.71
N HIS A 163 8.18 7.95 -7.27
CA HIS A 163 7.55 7.01 -8.17
C HIS A 163 6.58 7.73 -9.11
N ALA A 164 6.45 7.25 -10.35
CA ALA A 164 5.46 7.68 -11.34
C ALA A 164 5.32 9.22 -11.44
N PRO A 165 6.34 9.93 -11.94
CA PRO A 165 6.29 11.38 -12.06
C PRO A 165 5.02 11.87 -12.77
N GLY A 166 4.33 12.85 -12.17
CA GLY A 166 3.08 13.41 -12.70
C GLY A 166 1.79 12.68 -12.28
N MET A 167 1.88 11.57 -11.54
CA MET A 167 0.71 10.85 -11.04
C MET A 167 0.36 11.16 -9.58
N GLY A 168 1.15 12.00 -8.91
CA GLY A 168 0.91 12.41 -7.54
C GLY A 168 1.00 11.27 -6.52
N ALA A 169 1.95 10.35 -6.72
CA ALA A 169 2.13 9.19 -5.85
C ALA A 169 2.51 9.59 -4.41
N MET A 170 1.87 8.94 -3.42
CA MET A 170 1.96 9.27 -2.00
C MET A 170 2.37 8.08 -1.15
N LEU A 171 3.14 8.38 -0.10
CA LEU A 171 3.41 7.51 1.05
C LEU A 171 2.69 8.09 2.27
N TYR A 172 2.47 7.29 3.30
CA TYR A 172 1.68 7.72 4.45
C TYR A 172 2.35 7.43 5.79
N ALA A 173 2.40 8.43 6.67
CA ALA A 173 2.57 8.22 8.10
C ALA A 173 1.18 8.26 8.76
N ILE A 174 0.84 7.24 9.52
CA ILE A 174 -0.48 7.02 10.10
C ILE A 174 -0.34 6.80 11.59
N GLU A 175 -1.04 7.61 12.39
CA GLU A 175 -1.02 7.52 13.84
C GLU A 175 -2.43 7.34 14.38
N ALA A 176 -2.61 6.40 15.31
CA ALA A 176 -3.84 6.23 16.08
C ALA A 176 -3.58 5.49 17.38
N ALA A 177 -4.27 5.89 18.46
CA ALA A 177 -4.19 5.25 19.78
C ALA A 177 -2.75 5.08 20.31
N GLY A 178 -1.86 6.04 20.02
CA GLY A 178 -0.47 6.02 20.45
C GLY A 178 0.45 5.08 19.67
N CYS A 179 -0.03 4.51 18.57
CA CYS A 179 0.76 3.69 17.64
C CYS A 179 0.99 4.46 16.34
N SER A 180 2.19 4.34 15.75
CA SER A 180 2.59 5.04 14.55
C SER A 180 3.17 4.08 13.50
N VAL A 181 2.71 4.22 12.25
CA VAL A 181 3.09 3.39 11.11
C VAL A 181 3.54 4.28 9.96
N PHE A 182 4.67 3.98 9.35
CA PHE A 182 5.05 4.53 8.05
C PHE A 182 4.80 3.49 6.96
N TYR A 183 3.91 3.82 6.01
CA TYR A 183 3.60 3.01 4.84
C TYR A 183 4.30 3.62 3.63
N GLY A 184 5.45 3.07 3.28
CA GLY A 184 6.35 3.56 2.25
C GLY A 184 6.45 2.59 1.07
N THR A 185 5.31 2.25 0.47
CA THR A 185 5.22 1.31 -0.64
C THR A 185 5.17 2.06 -1.95
N ASP A 186 5.79 1.46 -2.96
CA ASP A 186 5.86 1.96 -4.33
C ASP A 186 6.68 3.25 -4.45
N THR A 187 7.97 3.10 -4.15
CA THR A 187 8.91 4.22 -4.21
C THR A 187 10.34 3.75 -4.47
N ALA A 188 11.09 4.54 -5.22
CA ALA A 188 12.54 4.57 -5.19
C ALA A 188 13.03 5.23 -3.88
N PRO A 189 14.33 5.47 -3.65
CA PRO A 189 14.81 6.10 -2.43
C PRO A 189 14.04 7.35 -2.07
N LEU A 190 13.66 7.45 -0.78
CA LEU A 190 12.89 8.57 -0.26
C LEU A 190 13.59 9.90 -0.54
N PHE A 191 12.82 10.91 -0.93
CA PHE A 191 13.33 12.26 -1.15
C PHE A 191 13.94 12.85 0.12
N ASP A 192 14.96 13.70 -0.04
CA ASP A 192 15.58 14.41 1.08
C ASP A 192 14.57 15.24 1.89
N GLN A 193 13.56 15.78 1.23
CA GLN A 193 12.46 16.51 1.86
C GLN A 193 11.69 15.63 2.85
N THR A 194 11.45 14.35 2.53
CA THR A 194 10.82 13.39 3.43
C THR A 194 11.66 13.18 4.69
N TRP A 195 12.97 12.96 4.54
CA TRP A 195 13.90 12.83 5.67
C TRP A 195 13.98 14.10 6.52
N GLN A 196 13.96 15.28 5.87
CA GLN A 196 13.94 16.56 6.59
C GLN A 196 12.65 16.70 7.42
N THR A 197 11.50 16.36 6.85
CA THR A 197 10.21 16.42 7.53
C THR A 197 10.17 15.46 8.71
N PHE A 198 10.66 14.23 8.58
CA PHE A 198 10.76 13.28 9.69
C PHE A 198 11.53 13.89 10.87
N ARG A 199 12.66 14.53 10.61
CA ARG A 199 13.47 15.18 11.66
C ARG A 199 12.80 16.40 12.27
N GLN A 200 12.23 17.27 11.43
CA GLN A 200 11.59 18.52 11.88
C GLN A 200 10.36 18.23 12.76
N GLN A 201 9.56 17.24 12.36
CA GLN A 201 8.36 16.82 13.09
C GLN A 201 8.69 15.84 14.24
N LYS A 202 9.98 15.46 14.41
CA LYS A 202 10.44 14.48 15.41
C LYS A 202 9.64 13.18 15.37
N MET A 203 9.32 12.73 14.15
CA MET A 203 8.50 11.53 13.94
C MET A 203 9.19 10.28 14.49
N ARG A 204 8.38 9.34 14.97
CA ARG A 204 8.83 8.02 15.41
C ARG A 204 7.80 7.00 14.95
N PHE A 205 8.28 5.84 14.54
CA PHE A 205 7.43 4.78 14.00
C PHE A 205 7.61 3.49 14.79
N ASP A 206 6.50 2.86 15.14
CA ASP A 206 6.46 1.51 15.73
C ASP A 206 6.56 0.45 14.64
N VAL A 207 6.01 0.75 13.46
CA VAL A 207 6.11 -0.10 12.28
C VAL A 207 6.49 0.75 11.06
N VAL A 208 7.44 0.26 10.30
CA VAL A 208 7.83 0.81 8.99
C VAL A 208 7.61 -0.27 7.95
N ILE A 209 6.90 0.06 6.89
CA ILE A 209 6.62 -0.80 5.74
C ILE A 209 7.28 -0.14 4.53
N LEU A 210 8.20 -0.84 3.86
CA LEU A 210 8.98 -0.31 2.74
C LEU A 210 8.73 -1.13 1.47
N ASP A 211 8.82 -0.46 0.34
CA ASP A 211 8.96 -1.07 -0.96
C ASP A 211 10.14 -2.05 -1.00
N HIS A 212 9.97 -3.16 -1.68
CA HIS A 212 11.02 -4.15 -1.90
C HIS A 212 10.80 -4.84 -3.25
N THR A 213 10.54 -4.04 -4.27
CA THR A 213 10.22 -4.55 -5.60
C THR A 213 11.38 -5.37 -6.15
N TYR A 214 12.60 -4.86 -6.03
CA TYR A 214 13.78 -5.56 -6.51
C TYR A 214 14.49 -6.32 -5.38
N GLY A 215 14.81 -7.58 -5.66
CA GLY A 215 15.48 -8.47 -4.70
C GLY A 215 16.97 -8.19 -4.52
N PRO A 216 17.66 -9.05 -3.74
CA PRO A 216 19.09 -8.91 -3.48
C PRO A 216 19.98 -8.99 -4.74
N GLU A 217 19.49 -9.60 -5.81
CA GLU A 217 20.24 -9.81 -7.05
C GLU A 217 20.04 -8.68 -8.09
N GLN A 218 19.19 -7.68 -7.79
CA GLN A 218 18.87 -6.60 -8.71
C GLN A 218 19.13 -5.23 -8.09
N PRO A 219 19.69 -4.27 -8.85
CA PRO A 219 19.78 -2.89 -8.40
C PRO A 219 18.38 -2.25 -8.40
N GLY A 220 18.11 -1.38 -7.44
CA GLY A 220 16.92 -0.54 -7.46
C GLY A 220 17.09 0.63 -8.42
N THR A 221 16.06 0.89 -9.21
CA THR A 221 16.00 2.00 -10.18
C THR A 221 14.85 2.96 -9.87
N ASP A 222 13.64 2.54 -10.16
CA ASP A 222 12.36 3.24 -9.95
C ASP A 222 11.58 2.73 -8.72
N HIS A 223 12.12 1.70 -8.08
CA HIS A 223 11.68 1.12 -6.82
C HIS A 223 12.88 0.78 -5.93
N LEU A 224 12.64 0.47 -4.66
CA LEU A 224 13.70 0.01 -3.77
C LEU A 224 14.11 -1.44 -4.10
N SER A 225 15.41 -1.68 -3.98
CA SER A 225 15.98 -3.03 -3.89
C SER A 225 16.17 -3.45 -2.43
N ALA A 226 16.44 -4.74 -2.21
CA ALA A 226 16.78 -5.26 -0.89
C ALA A 226 17.89 -4.46 -0.18
N HIS A 227 18.93 -4.06 -0.92
CA HIS A 227 20.03 -3.26 -0.37
C HIS A 227 19.58 -1.87 0.06
N GLN A 228 18.72 -1.22 -0.72
CA GLN A 228 18.18 0.08 -0.37
C GLN A 228 17.19 0.01 0.80
N VAL A 229 16.44 -1.09 0.95
CA VAL A 229 15.65 -1.34 2.17
C VAL A 229 16.54 -1.39 3.40
N ILE A 230 17.67 -2.09 3.33
CA ILE A 230 18.66 -2.17 4.42
C ILE A 230 19.21 -0.77 4.75
N GLU A 231 19.57 0.01 3.72
CA GLU A 231 20.07 1.38 3.89
C GLU A 231 19.04 2.28 4.57
N HIS A 232 17.77 2.25 4.11
CA HIS A 232 16.67 3.02 4.69
C HIS A 232 16.41 2.62 6.14
N ALA A 233 16.31 1.32 6.43
CA ALA A 233 16.11 0.81 7.78
C ALA A 233 17.24 1.22 8.74
N ASN A 234 18.50 1.15 8.29
CA ASN A 234 19.65 1.57 9.08
C ASN A 234 19.67 3.08 9.31
N ARG A 235 19.34 3.88 8.28
CA ARG A 235 19.22 5.33 8.42
C ARG A 235 18.11 5.71 9.40
N MET A 236 16.94 5.08 9.31
CA MET A 236 15.84 5.33 10.26
C MET A 236 16.24 5.01 11.70
N ARG A 237 17.01 3.93 11.93
CA ARG A 237 17.53 3.59 13.24
C ARG A 237 18.54 4.62 13.75
N SER A 238 19.50 5.00 12.91
CA SER A 238 20.55 5.97 13.28
C SER A 238 20.01 7.37 13.55
N GLU A 239 18.93 7.76 12.86
CA GLU A 239 18.24 9.05 13.06
C GLU A 239 17.20 8.99 14.21
N GLY A 240 17.00 7.84 14.86
CA GLY A 240 16.06 7.66 15.98
C GLY A 240 14.60 7.68 15.59
N LEU A 241 14.29 7.47 14.29
CA LEU A 241 12.92 7.37 13.78
C LEU A 241 12.24 6.05 14.14
N VAL A 242 13.03 5.00 14.39
CA VAL A 242 12.57 3.69 14.84
C VAL A 242 13.33 3.28 16.09
N GLY A 243 12.61 2.88 17.14
CA GLY A 243 13.17 2.39 18.39
C GLY A 243 13.56 0.91 18.34
N SER A 244 14.10 0.39 19.45
CA SER A 244 14.53 -1.02 19.56
C SER A 244 13.40 -2.04 19.42
N HIS A 245 12.16 -1.65 19.69
CA HIS A 245 10.96 -2.50 19.55
C HIS A 245 10.23 -2.30 18.24
N ALA A 246 10.62 -1.30 17.45
CA ALA A 246 10.00 -1.04 16.15
C ALA A 246 10.31 -2.15 15.15
N ARG A 247 9.35 -2.44 14.30
CA ARG A 247 9.46 -3.49 13.28
C ARG A 247 9.51 -2.87 11.90
N VAL A 248 10.43 -3.37 11.06
CA VAL A 248 10.54 -2.97 9.66
C VAL A 248 10.11 -4.14 8.80
N PHE A 249 9.17 -3.90 7.90
CA PHE A 249 8.66 -4.88 6.94
C PHE A 249 8.93 -4.43 5.51
N ALA A 250 9.24 -5.41 4.67
CA ALA A 250 9.30 -5.29 3.23
C ALA A 250 7.98 -5.79 2.61
N THR A 251 7.46 -5.08 1.62
CA THR A 251 6.27 -5.43 0.83
C THR A 251 6.51 -5.07 -0.65
N HIS A 252 5.50 -5.19 -1.50
CA HIS A 252 5.59 -4.88 -2.93
C HIS A 252 6.65 -5.71 -3.66
N ILE A 253 6.59 -7.04 -3.44
CA ILE A 253 7.61 -7.99 -3.89
C ILE A 253 7.37 -8.38 -5.34
N ALA A 254 8.33 -8.12 -6.26
CA ALA A 254 8.32 -8.62 -7.62
C ALA A 254 9.16 -9.90 -7.75
N HIS A 255 9.05 -10.60 -8.89
CA HIS A 255 9.84 -11.80 -9.15
C HIS A 255 11.29 -11.50 -9.60
N GLU A 256 11.58 -10.22 -9.87
CA GLU A 256 12.89 -9.76 -10.31
C GLU A 256 13.89 -9.74 -9.16
N GLY A 257 14.77 -10.72 -9.13
CA GLY A 257 15.80 -10.87 -8.11
C GLY A 257 15.29 -11.26 -6.72
N ASN A 258 13.99 -11.44 -6.52
CA ASN A 258 13.43 -11.95 -5.28
C ASN A 258 13.24 -13.46 -5.33
N PRO A 259 13.85 -14.23 -4.42
CA PRO A 259 13.55 -15.65 -4.26
C PRO A 259 12.16 -15.86 -3.64
N ALA A 260 11.69 -17.09 -3.57
CA ALA A 260 10.48 -17.47 -2.87
C ALA A 260 10.55 -17.08 -1.37
N HIS A 261 9.40 -16.95 -0.73
CA HIS A 261 9.29 -16.36 0.62
C HIS A 261 10.25 -16.93 1.68
N PRO A 262 10.49 -18.24 1.81
CA PRO A 262 11.39 -18.74 2.87
C PRO A 262 12.81 -18.18 2.76
N ASP A 263 13.37 -18.19 1.54
CA ASP A 263 14.74 -17.71 1.30
C ASP A 263 14.84 -16.19 1.45
N LEU A 264 13.80 -15.45 0.98
CA LEU A 264 13.74 -14.00 1.14
C LEU A 264 13.57 -13.59 2.60
N ALA A 265 12.75 -14.32 3.37
CA ALA A 265 12.55 -14.06 4.79
C ALA A 265 13.82 -14.32 5.62
N GLU A 266 14.59 -15.35 5.29
CA GLU A 266 15.88 -15.62 5.94
C GLU A 266 16.90 -14.52 5.61
N PHE A 267 16.99 -14.10 4.35
CA PHE A 267 17.82 -12.97 3.95
C PHE A 267 17.43 -11.69 4.74
N ALA A 268 16.16 -11.35 4.79
CA ALA A 268 15.66 -10.16 5.48
C ALA A 268 16.00 -10.19 6.98
N LYS A 269 15.79 -11.33 7.63
CA LYS A 269 16.12 -11.55 9.04
C LYS A 269 17.59 -11.30 9.36
N GLN A 270 18.50 -11.76 8.51
CA GLN A 270 19.94 -11.52 8.65
C GLN A 270 20.30 -10.03 8.56
N HIS A 271 19.45 -9.22 7.90
CA HIS A 271 19.66 -7.78 7.72
C HIS A 271 18.72 -6.90 8.58
N GLY A 272 18.03 -7.51 9.56
CA GLY A 272 17.28 -6.79 10.58
C GLY A 272 15.94 -6.22 10.12
N TYR A 273 15.30 -6.82 9.10
CA TYR A 273 13.92 -6.54 8.70
C TYR A 273 13.14 -7.83 8.46
N GLN A 274 11.87 -7.73 8.17
CA GLN A 274 10.96 -8.85 7.93
C GLN A 274 10.31 -8.69 6.55
N VAL A 275 9.79 -9.80 6.00
CA VAL A 275 9.05 -9.78 4.73
C VAL A 275 7.58 -10.04 5.02
N ALA A 276 6.72 -9.10 4.63
CA ALA A 276 5.28 -9.31 4.72
C ALA A 276 4.82 -10.39 3.72
N TYR A 277 3.70 -11.00 4.00
CA TYR A 277 3.02 -11.96 3.13
C TYR A 277 1.50 -11.80 3.25
N ASP A 278 0.78 -12.25 2.25
CA ASP A 278 -0.66 -12.11 2.16
C ASP A 278 -1.35 -12.80 3.35
N GLY A 279 -2.18 -12.07 4.08
CA GLY A 279 -2.86 -12.55 5.28
C GLY A 279 -2.06 -12.37 6.58
N LEU A 280 -0.84 -11.80 6.53
CA LEU A 280 -0.13 -11.45 7.75
C LEU A 280 -0.89 -10.36 8.52
N VAL A 281 -1.14 -10.62 9.80
CA VAL A 281 -1.78 -9.67 10.72
C VAL A 281 -0.76 -9.20 11.76
N LEU A 282 -0.50 -7.91 11.79
CA LEU A 282 0.37 -7.27 12.77
C LEU A 282 -0.49 -6.58 13.84
N LYS A 283 -0.19 -6.83 15.11
CA LYS A 283 -0.66 -6.01 16.23
C LYS A 283 0.47 -5.06 16.61
N VAL A 284 0.16 -3.76 16.58
CA VAL A 284 1.07 -2.65 16.92
C VAL A 284 0.74 -2.12 18.30
#